data_21fb3de6c64bcf60f7ed1c076eb642a0
#
_entry.id   21fb3de6c64bcf60f7ed1c076eb642a0
#
_cell.length_a   1.000
_cell.length_b   1.000
_cell.length_c   1.000
_cell.angle_alpha   90.00
_cell.angle_beta   90.00
_cell.angle_gamma   90.00
#
_symmetry.space_group_name_H-M   'P 1'
#
loop_
_entity.id
_entity.type
_entity.pdbx_description
1 polymer ?
#
loop_
_entity_poly.entity_id
_entity_poly.type
_entity_poly.pdbx_seq_one_letter_code
_entity_poly.pdbx_strand_id
1 'polypeptide(L)'
;DVSPLGALLITLCFTLFFGWLQGYIVVRSGLPSFIVTLGGLFFLRGLTEVSLRSFNHRPDQAKGATTVTEIPDIKNIIDVPGHGEMEREAAKALTEADLLNILKGVPADTVASITDRLAYTYQRVADAKTEIMTARGVKPLERALENAIESGNEQMAATIQNKIATFKIDPVVAKSVTDIDVARAYIDTLHSARPVANFFGGDIMEPVFDFLYFSIDWNTNNFGNQFAQGLYSCVMICLIMALFCYVVLSRTQAGNWIYSTGGNLMAAKANGVPTNKVKISLFVFSAFCATIFAACQVFEVNTADAARGNLKELEAIAAAVIGGVVMTGGF
;
A
#
# COMPACT_ATOMS: atom_id res chain seq x y z
N ASP A 1 -5.83 -0.13 -25.90
CA ASP A 1 -5.34 -0.26 -24.52
C ASP A 1 -4.50 0.95 -24.14
N VAL A 2 -4.89 1.65 -23.08
CA VAL A 2 -4.15 2.81 -22.58
C VAL A 2 -3.20 2.31 -21.50
N SER A 3 -1.91 2.67 -21.60
CA SER A 3 -0.96 2.31 -20.54
C SER A 3 -1.37 2.93 -19.19
N PRO A 4 -1.05 2.32 -18.03
CA PRO A 4 -1.37 2.87 -16.71
C PRO A 4 -0.87 4.31 -16.51
N LEU A 5 0.30 4.62 -17.05
CA LEU A 5 0.84 5.98 -17.05
C LEU A 5 -0.02 6.93 -17.91
N GLY A 6 -0.46 6.48 -19.07
CA GLY A 6 -1.35 7.27 -19.94
C GLY A 6 -2.70 7.55 -19.28
N ALA A 7 -3.29 6.55 -18.63
CA ALA A 7 -4.53 6.71 -17.86
C ALA A 7 -4.36 7.70 -16.69
N LEU A 8 -3.25 7.60 -15.96
CA LEU A 8 -2.93 8.53 -14.87
C LEU A 8 -2.78 9.97 -15.40
N LEU A 9 -2.08 10.18 -16.51
CA LEU A 9 -1.88 11.52 -17.09
C LEU A 9 -3.21 12.12 -17.58
N ILE A 10 -4.06 11.32 -18.24
CA ILE A 10 -5.39 11.77 -18.68
C ILE A 10 -6.23 12.19 -17.45
N THR A 11 -6.26 11.36 -16.42
CA THR A 11 -6.99 11.64 -15.17
C THR A 11 -6.44 12.91 -14.51
N LEU A 12 -5.13 13.06 -14.45
CA LEU A 12 -4.48 14.24 -13.89
C LEU A 12 -4.87 15.51 -14.65
N CYS A 13 -4.80 15.50 -15.98
CA CYS A 13 -5.20 16.65 -16.79
C CYS A 13 -6.67 17.02 -16.55
N PHE A 14 -7.55 16.01 -16.50
CA PHE A 14 -8.97 16.21 -16.26
C PHE A 14 -9.24 16.81 -14.87
N THR A 15 -8.63 16.28 -13.83
CA THR A 15 -8.84 16.75 -12.45
C THR A 15 -8.23 18.14 -12.22
N LEU A 16 -7.06 18.44 -12.79
CA LEU A 16 -6.48 19.79 -12.73
C LEU A 16 -7.36 20.80 -13.44
N PHE A 17 -7.93 20.45 -14.61
CA PHE A 17 -8.89 21.31 -15.30
C PHE A 17 -10.13 21.59 -14.43
N PHE A 18 -10.70 20.56 -13.80
CA PHE A 18 -11.83 20.73 -12.89
C PHE A 18 -11.48 21.55 -11.66
N GLY A 19 -10.31 21.34 -11.05
CA GLY A 19 -9.83 22.16 -9.95
C GLY A 19 -9.70 23.63 -10.32
N TRP A 20 -9.14 23.90 -11.50
CA TRP A 20 -9.06 25.26 -12.03
C TRP A 20 -10.44 25.86 -12.28
N LEU A 21 -11.36 25.10 -12.89
CA LEU A 21 -12.72 25.56 -13.19
C LEU A 21 -13.48 25.90 -11.89
N GLN A 22 -13.43 25.04 -10.89
CA GLN A 22 -14.05 25.32 -9.58
C GLN A 22 -13.45 26.55 -8.90
N GLY A 23 -12.14 26.69 -8.89
CA GLY A 23 -11.45 27.85 -8.36
C GLY A 23 -11.82 29.14 -9.09
N TYR A 24 -11.94 29.07 -10.42
CA TYR A 24 -12.36 30.20 -11.24
C TYR A 24 -13.81 30.62 -10.93
N ILE A 25 -14.73 29.64 -10.83
CA ILE A 25 -16.13 29.92 -10.47
C ILE A 25 -16.21 30.58 -9.09
N VAL A 26 -15.52 30.07 -8.07
CA VAL A 26 -15.49 30.67 -6.73
C VAL A 26 -15.02 32.12 -6.75
N VAL A 27 -13.93 32.38 -7.47
CA VAL A 27 -13.36 33.72 -7.56
C VAL A 27 -14.27 34.68 -8.32
N ARG A 28 -14.91 34.20 -9.41
CA ARG A 28 -15.73 35.06 -10.29
C ARG A 28 -17.13 35.30 -9.74
N SER A 29 -17.75 34.27 -9.11
CA SER A 29 -19.11 34.38 -8.56
C SER A 29 -19.15 35.01 -7.17
N GLY A 30 -18.06 34.98 -6.42
CA GLY A 30 -18.03 35.38 -5.02
C GLY A 30 -18.82 34.44 -4.08
N LEU A 31 -19.31 33.31 -4.59
CA LEU A 31 -20.01 32.33 -3.79
C LEU A 31 -19.07 31.65 -2.77
N PRO A 32 -19.59 31.19 -1.62
CA PRO A 32 -18.84 30.36 -0.69
C PRO A 32 -18.27 29.13 -1.39
N SER A 33 -17.00 28.83 -1.16
CA SER A 33 -16.30 27.72 -1.80
C SER A 33 -17.02 26.37 -1.60
N PHE A 34 -17.61 26.18 -0.41
CA PHE A 34 -18.38 24.98 -0.06
C PHE A 34 -19.55 24.71 -1.03
N ILE A 35 -20.31 25.75 -1.40
CA ILE A 35 -21.45 25.60 -2.32
C ILE A 35 -20.99 25.18 -3.71
N VAL A 36 -19.90 25.79 -4.21
CA VAL A 36 -19.36 25.50 -5.54
C VAL A 36 -18.78 24.09 -5.58
N THR A 37 -18.07 23.67 -4.53
CA THR A 37 -17.49 22.31 -4.46
C THR A 37 -18.54 21.23 -4.32
N LEU A 38 -19.62 21.46 -3.54
CA LEU A 38 -20.75 20.53 -3.47
C LEU A 38 -21.47 20.41 -4.83
N GLY A 39 -21.72 21.51 -5.51
CA GLY A 39 -22.27 21.48 -6.85
C GLY A 39 -21.40 20.68 -7.83
N GLY A 40 -20.08 20.87 -7.76
CA GLY A 40 -19.10 20.10 -8.53
C GLY A 40 -19.12 18.61 -8.19
N LEU A 41 -19.24 18.26 -6.92
CA LEU A 41 -19.33 16.87 -6.44
C LEU A 41 -20.54 16.17 -7.06
N PHE A 42 -21.73 16.76 -6.95
CA PHE A 42 -22.96 16.16 -7.52
C PHE A 42 -22.91 16.07 -9.04
N PHE A 43 -22.33 17.07 -9.70
CA PHE A 43 -22.16 17.06 -11.15
C PHE A 43 -21.23 15.89 -11.58
N LEU A 44 -20.05 15.78 -10.98
CA LEU A 44 -19.08 14.72 -11.31
C LEU A 44 -19.63 13.34 -10.99
N ARG A 45 -20.33 13.18 -9.87
CA ARG A 45 -20.97 11.91 -9.49
C ARG A 45 -22.03 11.50 -10.52
N GLY A 46 -22.90 12.43 -10.91
CA GLY A 46 -23.87 12.16 -11.96
C GLY A 46 -23.23 11.79 -13.30
N LEU A 47 -22.15 12.49 -13.68
CA LEU A 47 -21.38 12.19 -14.88
C LEU A 47 -20.77 10.79 -14.84
N THR A 48 -20.19 10.39 -13.69
CA THR A 48 -19.61 9.07 -13.48
C THR A 48 -20.67 7.96 -13.63
N GLU A 49 -21.84 8.13 -12.98
CA GLU A 49 -22.93 7.15 -13.08
C GLU A 49 -23.45 6.99 -14.52
N VAL A 50 -23.63 8.11 -15.24
CA VAL A 50 -24.09 8.07 -16.64
C VAL A 50 -23.04 7.41 -17.53
N SER A 51 -21.75 7.74 -17.33
CA SER A 51 -20.67 7.14 -18.12
C SER A 51 -20.58 5.63 -17.91
N LEU A 52 -20.63 5.15 -16.67
CA LEU A 52 -20.59 3.72 -16.37
C LEU A 52 -21.76 2.97 -16.97
N ARG A 53 -22.97 3.54 -16.92
CA ARG A 53 -24.16 2.93 -17.54
C ARG A 53 -24.03 2.88 -19.07
N SER A 54 -23.41 3.87 -19.68
CA SER A 54 -23.23 3.95 -21.14
C SER A 54 -22.20 2.95 -21.65
N PHE A 55 -21.15 2.65 -20.89
CA PHE A 55 -20.10 1.70 -21.26
C PHE A 55 -20.46 0.24 -20.94
N ASN A 56 -21.29 -0.01 -19.92
CA ASN A 56 -21.77 -1.34 -19.54
C ASN A 56 -23.03 -1.75 -20.34
N HIS A 57 -22.96 -1.74 -21.67
CA HIS A 57 -24.09 -2.09 -22.54
C HIS A 57 -24.26 -3.61 -22.69
N ARG A 58 -24.36 -4.34 -21.57
CA ARG A 58 -24.83 -5.73 -21.55
C ARG A 58 -26.21 -5.78 -20.88
N PRO A 59 -27.29 -5.93 -21.63
CA PRO A 59 -28.66 -5.91 -21.11
C PRO A 59 -28.94 -7.03 -20.10
N ASP A 60 -28.13 -8.08 -20.07
CA ASP A 60 -28.34 -9.27 -19.23
C ASP A 60 -27.83 -9.09 -17.80
N GLN A 61 -27.06 -8.04 -17.52
CA GLN A 61 -26.48 -7.75 -16.19
C GLN A 61 -27.12 -6.55 -15.49
N ALA A 62 -28.19 -5.99 -16.03
CA ALA A 62 -28.84 -4.77 -15.50
C ALA A 62 -29.49 -4.92 -14.11
N LYS A 63 -29.53 -6.10 -13.51
CA LYS A 63 -30.11 -6.37 -12.18
C LYS A 63 -29.09 -6.65 -11.08
N GLY A 64 -27.87 -6.22 -11.24
CA GLY A 64 -26.81 -6.44 -10.23
C GLY A 64 -25.46 -5.89 -10.67
N ALA A 65 -25.47 -4.91 -11.60
CA ALA A 65 -24.23 -4.27 -12.04
C ALA A 65 -23.51 -3.66 -10.85
N THR A 66 -22.52 -4.38 -10.35
CA THR A 66 -21.53 -3.81 -9.46
C THR A 66 -20.86 -2.67 -10.19
N THR A 67 -20.85 -1.49 -9.59
CA THR A 67 -20.11 -0.30 -10.07
C THR A 67 -18.60 -0.52 -10.01
N VAL A 68 -18.17 -1.71 -9.66
CA VAL A 68 -16.79 -2.12 -9.47
C VAL A 68 -16.26 -2.72 -10.77
N THR A 69 -15.23 -2.13 -11.31
CA THR A 69 -14.46 -2.69 -12.42
C THR A 69 -13.16 -3.25 -11.85
N GLU A 70 -13.02 -4.57 -11.93
CA GLU A 70 -11.74 -5.21 -11.59
C GLU A 70 -10.71 -4.84 -12.66
N ILE A 71 -9.59 -4.31 -12.20
CA ILE A 71 -8.43 -4.02 -13.04
C ILE A 71 -7.50 -5.23 -12.90
N PRO A 72 -6.95 -5.78 -13.99
CA PRO A 72 -5.92 -6.82 -13.88
C PRO A 72 -4.84 -6.39 -12.90
N ASP A 73 -4.32 -7.33 -12.12
CA ASP A 73 -3.29 -7.03 -11.12
C ASP A 73 -1.98 -6.61 -11.81
N ILE A 74 -1.94 -5.34 -12.18
CA ILE A 74 -0.86 -4.73 -12.96
C ILE A 74 0.48 -4.76 -12.21
N LYS A 75 0.45 -4.85 -10.87
CA LYS A 75 1.65 -4.94 -10.05
C LYS A 75 2.38 -6.28 -10.25
N ASN A 76 1.61 -7.33 -10.47
CA ASN A 76 2.11 -8.69 -10.62
C ASN A 76 2.52 -9.05 -12.06
N ILE A 77 2.41 -8.09 -12.99
CA ILE A 77 2.95 -8.28 -14.35
C ILE A 77 4.46 -8.00 -14.30
N ILE A 78 5.24 -8.99 -14.64
CA ILE A 78 6.70 -8.95 -14.70
C ILE A 78 7.18 -9.27 -16.13
N ASP A 79 8.34 -8.75 -16.49
CA ASP A 79 9.01 -9.13 -17.72
C ASP A 79 9.97 -10.29 -17.43
N VAL A 80 9.60 -11.47 -17.95
CA VAL A 80 10.38 -12.70 -17.73
C VAL A 80 11.33 -12.88 -18.92
N PRO A 81 12.63 -13.01 -18.68
CA PRO A 81 13.61 -13.21 -19.74
C PRO A 81 13.24 -14.40 -20.64
N GLY A 82 13.08 -14.13 -21.95
CA GLY A 82 12.72 -15.13 -22.95
C GLY A 82 11.22 -15.43 -23.11
N HIS A 83 10.36 -14.95 -22.20
CA HIS A 83 8.91 -15.18 -22.24
C HIS A 83 8.09 -13.88 -22.34
N GLY A 84 8.72 -12.71 -22.11
CA GLY A 84 8.05 -11.41 -22.16
C GLY A 84 7.19 -11.10 -20.94
N GLU A 85 6.28 -10.13 -21.07
CA GLU A 85 5.39 -9.71 -19.99
C GLU A 85 4.36 -10.79 -19.66
N MET A 86 4.33 -11.24 -18.40
CA MET A 86 3.34 -12.20 -17.90
C MET A 86 3.05 -11.97 -16.42
N GLU A 87 1.98 -12.56 -15.92
CA GLU A 87 1.65 -12.54 -14.50
C GLU A 87 2.67 -13.37 -13.69
N ARG A 88 3.10 -12.87 -12.53
CA ARG A 88 4.12 -13.51 -11.67
C ARG A 88 3.77 -14.95 -11.30
N GLU A 89 2.51 -15.22 -10.97
CA GLU A 89 2.06 -16.58 -10.65
C GLU A 89 2.09 -17.51 -11.87
N ALA A 90 1.76 -16.99 -13.06
CA ALA A 90 1.89 -17.73 -14.31
C ALA A 90 3.37 -18.03 -14.62
N ALA A 91 4.27 -17.08 -14.36
CA ALA A 91 5.70 -17.28 -14.52
C ALA A 91 6.26 -18.38 -13.59
N LYS A 92 5.80 -18.45 -12.35
CA LYS A 92 6.17 -19.50 -11.40
C LYS A 92 5.61 -20.88 -11.78
N ALA A 93 4.52 -20.91 -12.53
CA ALA A 93 3.88 -22.13 -13.03
C ALA A 93 4.46 -22.64 -14.35
N LEU A 94 5.48 -21.99 -14.90
CA LEU A 94 6.20 -22.43 -16.10
C LEU A 94 6.78 -23.86 -15.90
N THR A 95 7.06 -24.53 -17.02
CA THR A 95 7.65 -25.86 -16.97
C THR A 95 9.04 -25.82 -16.30
N GLU A 96 9.45 -26.93 -15.71
CA GLU A 96 10.79 -27.04 -15.06
C GLU A 96 11.92 -26.69 -16.03
N ALA A 97 11.79 -27.08 -17.31
CA ALA A 97 12.77 -26.78 -18.33
C ALA A 97 12.88 -25.26 -18.61
N ASP A 98 11.76 -24.56 -18.65
CA ASP A 98 11.71 -23.11 -18.85
C ASP A 98 12.28 -22.37 -17.64
N LEU A 99 11.95 -22.79 -16.42
CA LEU A 99 12.51 -22.25 -15.19
C LEU A 99 14.03 -22.39 -15.13
N LEU A 100 14.57 -23.55 -15.51
CA LEU A 100 16.01 -23.76 -15.58
C LEU A 100 16.68 -22.94 -16.69
N ASN A 101 15.99 -22.69 -17.81
CA ASN A 101 16.51 -21.84 -18.87
C ASN A 101 16.56 -20.37 -18.42
N ILE A 102 15.57 -19.88 -17.69
CA ILE A 102 15.59 -18.56 -17.08
C ILE A 102 16.81 -18.43 -16.18
N LEU A 103 17.05 -19.42 -15.32
CA LEU A 103 18.15 -19.40 -14.36
C LEU A 103 19.53 -19.34 -15.03
N LYS A 104 19.71 -20.00 -16.18
CA LYS A 104 20.97 -19.94 -16.95
C LYS A 104 21.33 -18.52 -17.44
N GLY A 105 20.34 -17.66 -17.59
CA GLY A 105 20.54 -16.26 -17.99
C GLY A 105 20.85 -15.31 -16.81
N VAL A 106 20.78 -15.80 -15.58
CA VAL A 106 20.96 -14.99 -14.36
C VAL A 106 22.44 -14.96 -13.96
N PRO A 107 23.01 -13.81 -13.53
CA PRO A 107 24.36 -13.73 -13.00
C PRO A 107 24.60 -14.70 -11.84
N ALA A 108 25.75 -15.36 -11.82
CA ALA A 108 26.08 -16.38 -10.80
C ALA A 108 26.04 -15.82 -9.37
N ASP A 109 26.43 -14.57 -9.17
CA ASP A 109 26.40 -13.90 -7.86
C ASP A 109 24.96 -13.74 -7.35
N THR A 110 24.02 -13.44 -8.24
CA THR A 110 22.59 -13.34 -7.90
C THR A 110 22.02 -14.72 -7.54
N VAL A 111 22.37 -15.75 -8.30
CA VAL A 111 21.97 -17.13 -8.02
C VAL A 111 22.47 -17.57 -6.65
N ALA A 112 23.75 -17.32 -6.35
CA ALA A 112 24.36 -17.64 -5.06
C ALA A 112 23.63 -16.93 -3.90
N SER A 113 23.40 -15.63 -4.03
CA SER A 113 22.68 -14.84 -3.02
C SER A 113 21.28 -15.35 -2.74
N ILE A 114 20.51 -15.70 -3.79
CA ILE A 114 19.16 -16.26 -3.64
C ILE A 114 19.22 -17.65 -2.99
N THR A 115 20.20 -18.47 -3.37
CA THR A 115 20.38 -19.80 -2.79
C THR A 115 20.65 -19.72 -1.30
N ASP A 116 21.55 -18.83 -0.87
CA ASP A 116 21.88 -18.62 0.54
C ASP A 116 20.67 -18.12 1.33
N ARG A 117 19.89 -17.19 0.77
CA ARG A 117 18.66 -16.69 1.37
C ARG A 117 17.62 -17.80 1.56
N LEU A 118 17.41 -18.64 0.55
CA LEU A 118 16.47 -19.75 0.63
C LEU A 118 16.94 -20.81 1.65
N ALA A 119 18.22 -21.14 1.67
CA ALA A 119 18.79 -22.08 2.64
C ALA A 119 18.58 -21.59 4.07
N TYR A 120 18.88 -20.33 4.33
CA TYR A 120 18.62 -19.69 5.61
C TYR A 120 17.15 -19.73 6.01
N THR A 121 16.25 -19.39 5.06
CA THR A 121 14.80 -19.40 5.30
C THR A 121 14.31 -20.81 5.63
N TYR A 122 14.74 -21.83 4.88
CA TYR A 122 14.34 -23.21 5.11
C TYR A 122 14.87 -23.74 6.45
N GLN A 123 16.09 -23.36 6.84
CA GLN A 123 16.63 -23.69 8.15
C GLN A 123 15.79 -23.08 9.27
N ARG A 124 15.46 -21.79 9.19
CA ARG A 124 14.62 -21.13 10.19
C ARG A 124 13.22 -21.73 10.30
N VAL A 125 12.63 -22.12 9.17
CA VAL A 125 11.32 -22.78 9.18
C VAL A 125 11.42 -24.15 9.86
N ALA A 126 12.51 -24.89 9.64
CA ALA A 126 12.75 -26.17 10.30
C ALA A 126 12.95 -26.02 11.82
N ASP A 127 13.75 -25.01 12.22
CA ASP A 127 13.99 -24.68 13.63
C ASP A 127 12.70 -24.26 14.35
N ALA A 128 11.91 -23.36 13.73
CA ALA A 128 10.61 -22.95 14.26
C ALA A 128 9.62 -24.11 14.39
N LYS A 129 9.57 -25.02 13.41
CA LYS A 129 8.74 -26.24 13.51
C LYS A 129 9.20 -27.14 14.65
N THR A 130 10.50 -27.32 14.83
CA THR A 130 11.08 -28.11 15.93
C THR A 130 10.71 -27.50 17.29
N GLU A 131 10.80 -26.17 17.42
CA GLU A 131 10.41 -25.43 18.62
C GLU A 131 8.92 -25.59 18.92
N ILE A 132 8.05 -25.43 17.91
CA ILE A 132 6.60 -25.62 18.06
C ILE A 132 6.26 -27.05 18.49
N MET A 133 6.90 -28.07 17.89
CA MET A 133 6.69 -29.47 18.25
C MET A 133 7.13 -29.75 19.69
N THR A 134 8.28 -29.20 20.09
CA THR A 134 8.79 -29.29 21.46
C THR A 134 7.81 -28.65 22.44
N ALA A 135 7.39 -27.41 22.17
CA ALA A 135 6.44 -26.69 23.01
C ALA A 135 5.09 -27.42 23.13
N ARG A 136 4.57 -28.00 22.03
CA ARG A 136 3.33 -28.79 22.05
C ARG A 136 3.46 -30.07 22.88
N GLY A 137 4.63 -30.69 22.87
CA GLY A 137 4.90 -31.91 23.66
C GLY A 137 5.09 -31.60 25.14
N VAL A 138 5.74 -30.48 25.48
CA VAL A 138 6.06 -30.11 26.86
C VAL A 138 4.87 -29.47 27.58
N LYS A 139 4.10 -28.58 26.94
CA LYS A 139 2.97 -27.90 27.56
C LYS A 139 1.93 -28.80 28.26
N PRO A 140 1.52 -29.96 27.68
CA PRO A 140 0.62 -30.88 28.39
C PRO A 140 1.25 -31.49 29.62
N LEU A 141 2.56 -31.76 29.60
CA LEU A 141 3.31 -32.28 30.72
C LEU A 141 3.46 -31.26 31.85
N GLU A 142 3.68 -29.99 31.51
CA GLU A 142 3.74 -28.87 32.46
C GLU A 142 2.40 -28.72 33.20
N ARG A 143 1.28 -28.74 32.48
CA ARG A 143 -0.07 -28.72 33.10
C ARG A 143 -0.32 -29.93 34.00
N ALA A 144 0.13 -31.12 33.58
CA ALA A 144 0.03 -32.29 34.41
C ALA A 144 0.90 -32.19 35.67
N LEU A 145 2.04 -31.54 35.58
CA LEU A 145 2.92 -31.27 36.72
C LEU A 145 2.24 -30.30 37.71
N GLU A 146 1.66 -29.20 37.25
CA GLU A 146 0.90 -28.28 38.08
C GLU A 146 -0.22 -28.99 38.84
N ASN A 147 -1.03 -29.78 38.14
CA ASN A 147 -2.11 -30.56 38.75
C ASN A 147 -1.58 -31.57 39.78
N ALA A 148 -0.42 -32.20 39.54
CA ALA A 148 0.20 -33.12 40.47
C ALA A 148 0.71 -32.45 41.74
N ILE A 149 1.25 -31.24 41.61
CA ILE A 149 1.70 -30.39 42.73
C ILE A 149 0.48 -29.92 43.56
N GLU A 150 -0.57 -29.42 42.90
CA GLU A 150 -1.79 -29.01 43.58
C GLU A 150 -2.48 -30.16 44.34
N SER A 151 -2.42 -31.37 43.81
CA SER A 151 -2.95 -32.56 44.45
C SER A 151 -2.06 -33.14 45.57
N GLY A 152 -0.90 -32.57 45.81
CA GLY A 152 0.05 -33.03 46.84
C GLY A 152 0.74 -34.35 46.50
N ASN A 153 0.72 -34.81 45.25
CA ASN A 153 1.28 -36.11 44.86
C ASN A 153 2.74 -35.93 44.40
N GLU A 154 3.67 -35.89 45.37
CA GLU A 154 5.09 -35.69 45.13
C GLU A 154 5.75 -36.73 44.21
N GLN A 155 5.33 -38.00 44.29
CA GLN A 155 5.89 -39.04 43.44
C GLN A 155 5.49 -38.86 41.97
N MET A 156 4.25 -38.43 41.73
CA MET A 156 3.75 -38.17 40.38
C MET A 156 4.40 -36.91 39.80
N ALA A 157 4.57 -35.86 40.61
CA ALA A 157 5.27 -34.63 40.21
C ALA A 157 6.72 -34.91 39.82
N ALA A 158 7.48 -35.69 40.60
CA ALA A 158 8.85 -36.06 40.29
C ALA A 158 8.95 -36.89 38.99
N THR A 159 7.99 -37.80 38.77
CA THR A 159 7.93 -38.60 37.54
C THR A 159 7.68 -37.75 36.30
N ILE A 160 6.76 -36.79 36.38
CA ILE A 160 6.44 -35.89 35.27
C ILE A 160 7.62 -34.95 35.02
N GLN A 161 8.26 -34.44 36.08
CA GLN A 161 9.43 -33.60 35.95
C GLN A 161 10.60 -34.31 35.24
N ASN A 162 10.85 -35.58 35.55
CA ASN A 162 11.81 -36.40 34.83
C ASN A 162 11.40 -36.62 33.36
N LYS A 163 10.12 -36.80 33.05
CA LYS A 163 9.64 -36.89 31.67
C LYS A 163 9.87 -35.58 30.90
N ILE A 164 9.62 -34.42 31.49
CA ILE A 164 9.91 -33.12 30.87
C ILE A 164 11.41 -32.98 30.58
N ALA A 165 12.26 -33.32 31.54
CA ALA A 165 13.71 -33.23 31.39
C ALA A 165 14.29 -34.17 30.32
N THR A 166 13.64 -35.30 30.09
CA THR A 166 14.04 -36.28 29.07
C THR A 166 13.31 -36.12 27.74
N PHE A 167 12.37 -35.18 27.66
CA PHE A 167 11.60 -34.99 26.44
C PHE A 167 12.49 -34.37 25.37
N LYS A 168 12.78 -35.14 24.33
CA LYS A 168 13.53 -34.73 23.14
C LYS A 168 12.71 -35.04 21.90
N ILE A 169 12.65 -34.08 20.98
CA ILE A 169 12.11 -34.30 19.64
C ILE A 169 13.29 -34.28 18.68
N ASP A 170 13.29 -35.15 17.70
CA ASP A 170 14.26 -35.09 16.62
C ASP A 170 14.06 -33.78 15.85
N PRO A 171 15.13 -33.02 15.60
CA PRO A 171 15.02 -31.78 14.88
C PRO A 171 14.48 -31.97 13.47
N VAL A 172 13.58 -31.10 13.05
CA VAL A 172 13.06 -31.13 11.68
C VAL A 172 14.20 -30.78 10.73
N VAL A 173 14.49 -31.65 9.79
CA VAL A 173 15.52 -31.39 8.77
C VAL A 173 15.01 -30.32 7.80
N ALA A 174 15.82 -29.29 7.54
CA ALA A 174 15.52 -28.27 6.55
C ALA A 174 15.43 -28.89 5.14
N LYS A 175 14.51 -28.39 4.32
CA LYS A 175 14.40 -28.76 2.91
C LYS A 175 15.67 -28.32 2.17
N SER A 176 16.25 -29.18 1.33
CA SER A 176 17.34 -28.82 0.43
C SER A 176 16.84 -27.82 -0.63
N VAL A 177 17.61 -26.78 -0.90
CA VAL A 177 17.32 -25.82 -1.97
C VAL A 177 17.55 -26.50 -3.32
N THR A 178 16.55 -26.44 -4.21
CA THR A 178 16.65 -26.92 -5.59
C THR A 178 16.80 -25.75 -6.56
N ASP A 179 17.38 -25.99 -7.75
CA ASP A 179 17.49 -24.97 -8.78
C ASP A 179 16.12 -24.40 -9.19
N ILE A 180 15.07 -25.21 -9.10
CA ILE A 180 13.70 -24.78 -9.37
C ILE A 180 13.22 -23.79 -8.29
N ASP A 181 13.53 -24.07 -7.01
CA ASP A 181 13.20 -23.13 -5.92
C ASP A 181 13.93 -21.79 -6.11
N VAL A 182 15.18 -21.83 -6.55
CA VAL A 182 15.98 -20.63 -6.87
C VAL A 182 15.40 -19.87 -8.07
N ALA A 183 14.99 -20.57 -9.13
CA ALA A 183 14.36 -19.93 -10.28
C ALA A 183 13.03 -19.24 -9.92
N ARG A 184 12.20 -19.89 -9.11
CA ARG A 184 10.95 -19.28 -8.60
C ARG A 184 11.22 -18.08 -7.71
N ALA A 185 12.20 -18.17 -6.81
CA ALA A 185 12.59 -17.05 -5.96
C ALA A 185 13.19 -15.90 -6.78
N TYR A 186 13.93 -16.20 -7.85
CA TYR A 186 14.40 -15.17 -8.79
C TYR A 186 13.24 -14.42 -9.45
N ILE A 187 12.20 -15.16 -9.89
CA ILE A 187 10.98 -14.54 -10.44
C ILE A 187 10.34 -13.59 -9.42
N ASP A 188 10.38 -13.92 -8.12
CA ASP A 188 9.88 -13.03 -7.07
C ASP A 188 10.72 -11.73 -6.93
N THR A 189 12.00 -11.76 -7.26
CA THR A 189 12.86 -10.56 -7.24
C THR A 189 12.67 -9.66 -8.45
N LEU A 190 12.03 -10.14 -9.53
CA LEU A 190 11.80 -9.33 -10.71
C LEU A 190 10.83 -8.18 -10.40
N HIS A 191 11.22 -6.98 -10.78
CA HIS A 191 10.39 -5.80 -10.61
C HIS A 191 9.19 -5.84 -11.57
N SER A 192 8.08 -5.24 -11.15
CA SER A 192 6.92 -5.10 -12.03
C SER A 192 7.31 -4.40 -13.34
N ALA A 193 6.85 -4.92 -14.46
CA ALA A 193 6.98 -4.28 -15.79
C ALA A 193 6.24 -2.92 -15.84
N ARG A 194 5.41 -2.62 -14.85
CA ARG A 194 4.57 -1.42 -14.76
C ARG A 194 4.97 -0.54 -13.56
N PRO A 195 6.05 0.27 -13.69
CA PRO A 195 6.64 1.00 -12.55
C PRO A 195 5.65 1.99 -11.88
N VAL A 196 4.68 2.52 -12.63
CA VAL A 196 3.67 3.45 -12.08
C VAL A 196 2.74 2.73 -11.10
N ALA A 197 2.28 1.53 -11.43
CA ALA A 197 1.43 0.74 -10.55
C ALA A 197 2.16 0.36 -9.27
N ASN A 198 3.43 -0.01 -9.39
CA ASN A 198 4.28 -0.35 -8.24
C ASN A 198 4.57 0.86 -7.36
N PHE A 199 4.76 2.05 -7.96
CA PHE A 199 5.00 3.28 -7.20
C PHE A 199 3.80 3.69 -6.34
N PHE A 200 2.56 3.60 -6.87
CA PHE A 200 1.36 4.03 -6.14
C PHE A 200 0.76 2.95 -5.25
N GLY A 201 0.92 1.69 -5.58
CA GLY A 201 0.27 0.59 -4.87
C GLY A 201 1.23 -0.49 -4.34
N GLY A 202 2.55 -0.33 -4.51
CA GLY A 202 3.55 -1.28 -4.04
C GLY A 202 3.90 -1.12 -2.57
N ASP A 203 4.61 -2.10 -2.03
CA ASP A 203 5.23 -2.03 -0.71
C ASP A 203 6.68 -1.56 -0.86
N ILE A 204 6.94 -0.30 -0.51
CA ILE A 204 8.29 0.31 -0.63
C ILE A 204 9.23 -0.20 0.47
N MET A 205 8.67 -0.67 1.57
CA MET A 205 9.48 -1.07 2.73
C MET A 205 9.89 -2.54 2.70
N GLU A 206 9.29 -3.35 1.82
CA GLU A 206 9.64 -4.77 1.69
C GLU A 206 11.15 -5.00 1.55
N PRO A 207 11.88 -4.34 0.62
CA PRO A 207 13.33 -4.56 0.49
C PRO A 207 14.12 -4.06 1.69
N VAL A 208 13.64 -3.06 2.43
CA VAL A 208 14.30 -2.58 3.65
C VAL A 208 14.13 -3.58 4.78
N PHE A 209 12.95 -4.14 4.95
CA PHE A 209 12.68 -5.16 5.95
C PHE A 209 13.38 -6.48 5.63
N ASP A 210 13.45 -6.87 4.37
CA ASP A 210 14.25 -8.00 3.91
C ASP A 210 15.73 -7.82 4.27
N PHE A 211 16.28 -6.63 3.98
CA PHE A 211 17.66 -6.32 4.36
C PHE A 211 17.87 -6.39 5.88
N LEU A 212 16.99 -5.81 6.68
CA LEU A 212 17.07 -5.85 8.14
C LEU A 212 16.92 -7.28 8.67
N TYR A 213 15.99 -8.05 8.11
CA TYR A 213 15.75 -9.43 8.51
C TYR A 213 16.97 -10.33 8.25
N PHE A 214 17.59 -10.21 7.07
CA PHE A 214 18.73 -11.05 6.66
C PHE A 214 20.09 -10.53 7.15
N SER A 215 20.27 -9.21 7.26
CA SER A 215 21.57 -8.62 7.61
C SER A 215 21.78 -8.40 9.12
N ILE A 216 20.71 -8.17 9.88
CA ILE A 216 20.80 -7.81 11.29
C ILE A 216 20.23 -8.92 12.19
N ASP A 217 19.72 -10.01 11.60
CA ASP A 217 19.06 -11.10 12.33
C ASP A 217 18.00 -10.58 13.34
N TRP A 218 17.30 -9.54 12.92
CA TRP A 218 16.26 -8.93 13.72
C TRP A 218 15.12 -9.93 13.90
N ASN A 219 15.17 -10.67 14.97
CA ASN A 219 14.14 -11.60 15.38
C ASN A 219 12.87 -10.84 15.78
N THR A 220 12.19 -10.31 14.80
CA THR A 220 10.90 -9.66 14.96
C THR A 220 9.81 -10.72 14.96
N ASN A 221 9.82 -11.59 15.99
CA ASN A 221 8.75 -12.54 16.19
C ASN A 221 7.38 -11.84 16.10
N ASN A 222 6.70 -12.02 14.98
CA ASN A 222 5.35 -11.54 14.64
C ASN A 222 5.14 -10.03 14.46
N PHE A 223 5.85 -9.14 15.17
CA PHE A 223 5.60 -7.70 15.07
C PHE A 223 6.21 -7.09 13.81
N GLY A 224 7.42 -7.50 13.43
CA GLY A 224 8.09 -7.01 12.23
C GLY A 224 7.38 -7.39 10.94
N ASN A 225 6.95 -8.65 10.81
CA ASN A 225 6.22 -9.10 9.62
C ASN A 225 4.86 -8.43 9.45
N GLN A 226 4.13 -8.19 10.55
CA GLN A 226 2.84 -7.47 10.50
C GLN A 226 3.03 -5.97 10.22
N PHE A 227 4.11 -5.37 10.73
CA PHE A 227 4.41 -3.97 10.50
C PHE A 227 4.96 -3.71 9.09
N ALA A 228 5.78 -4.64 8.57
CA ALA A 228 6.33 -4.57 7.22
C ALA A 228 5.26 -4.64 6.14
N GLN A 229 4.28 -5.54 6.31
CA GLN A 229 3.16 -5.71 5.38
C GLN A 229 2.18 -4.53 5.36
N GLY A 230 2.31 -3.55 6.27
CA GLY A 230 1.39 -2.42 6.41
C GLY A 230 1.92 -1.07 5.95
N LEU A 231 3.22 -0.95 5.58
CA LEU A 231 3.78 0.33 5.15
C LEU A 231 3.74 0.49 3.62
N TYR A 232 2.53 0.63 3.12
CA TYR A 232 2.28 0.83 1.69
C TYR A 232 2.87 2.15 1.18
N SER A 233 3.15 2.21 -0.11
CA SER A 233 3.61 3.40 -0.84
C SER A 233 2.76 4.64 -0.55
N CYS A 234 1.47 4.47 -0.33
CA CYS A 234 0.54 5.57 -0.03
C CYS A 234 0.90 6.32 1.25
N VAL A 235 1.43 5.64 2.28
CA VAL A 235 1.87 6.28 3.53
C VAL A 235 3.11 7.14 3.28
N MET A 236 4.07 6.64 2.51
CA MET A 236 5.28 7.39 2.14
C MET A 236 4.94 8.60 1.28
N ILE A 237 4.06 8.45 0.30
CA ILE A 237 3.57 9.56 -0.53
C ILE A 237 2.87 10.61 0.35
N CYS A 238 2.05 10.19 1.30
CA CYS A 238 1.38 11.09 2.24
C CYS A 238 2.40 11.87 3.09
N LEU A 239 3.43 11.23 3.63
CA LEU A 239 4.49 11.89 4.40
C LEU A 239 5.29 12.89 3.55
N ILE A 240 5.65 12.52 2.33
CA ILE A 240 6.35 13.41 1.39
C ILE A 240 5.47 14.62 1.06
N MET A 241 4.18 14.42 0.80
CA MET A 241 3.24 15.51 0.53
C MET A 241 3.04 16.40 1.74
N ALA A 242 2.97 15.85 2.95
CA ALA A 242 2.88 16.61 4.19
C ALA A 242 4.13 17.49 4.41
N LEU A 243 5.32 16.89 4.21
CA LEU A 243 6.58 17.64 4.28
C LEU A 243 6.65 18.75 3.23
N PHE A 244 6.25 18.46 2.00
CA PHE A 244 6.19 19.45 0.93
C PHE A 244 5.25 20.61 1.31
N CYS A 245 4.03 20.31 1.76
CA CYS A 245 3.08 21.33 2.21
C CYS A 245 3.65 22.16 3.37
N TYR A 246 4.29 21.52 4.34
CA TYR A 246 4.94 22.20 5.46
C TYR A 246 6.01 23.18 4.98
N VAL A 247 6.89 22.76 4.09
CA VAL A 247 7.95 23.63 3.53
C VAL A 247 7.34 24.78 2.74
N VAL A 248 6.35 24.53 1.89
CA VAL A 248 5.67 25.57 1.11
C VAL A 248 5.01 26.60 2.04
N LEU A 249 4.28 26.16 3.05
CA LEU A 249 3.57 27.04 3.97
C LEU A 249 4.52 27.85 4.87
N SER A 250 5.59 27.21 5.39
CA SER A 250 6.45 27.83 6.41
C SER A 250 7.66 28.58 5.82
N ARG A 251 8.10 28.24 4.61
CA ARG A 251 9.38 28.70 4.06
C ARG A 251 9.26 29.47 2.74
N THR A 252 8.06 29.58 2.15
CA THR A 252 7.91 30.23 0.86
C THR A 252 7.01 31.47 0.91
N GLN A 253 7.20 32.38 -0.07
CA GLN A 253 6.34 33.54 -0.25
C GLN A 253 4.88 33.13 -0.53
N ALA A 254 4.67 31.97 -1.19
CA ALA A 254 3.34 31.45 -1.45
C ALA A 254 2.59 31.14 -0.15
N GLY A 255 3.27 30.56 0.86
CA GLY A 255 2.69 30.32 2.18
C GLY A 255 2.24 31.63 2.85
N ASN A 256 3.07 32.66 2.81
CA ASN A 256 2.68 33.99 3.35
C ASN A 256 1.44 34.56 2.65
N TRP A 257 1.35 34.41 1.33
CA TRP A 257 0.15 34.83 0.59
C TRP A 257 -1.09 34.04 0.96
N ILE A 258 -0.94 32.72 1.22
CA ILE A 258 -2.03 31.83 1.66
C ILE A 258 -2.57 32.30 3.01
N TYR A 259 -1.69 32.50 4.00
CA TYR A 259 -2.07 32.98 5.33
C TYR A 259 -2.71 34.35 5.28
N SER A 260 -2.11 35.31 4.54
CA SER A 260 -2.66 36.65 4.38
C SER A 260 -4.04 36.65 3.73
N THR A 261 -4.24 35.83 2.70
CA THR A 261 -5.52 35.71 1.98
C THR A 261 -6.60 35.08 2.86
N GLY A 262 -6.23 34.11 3.74
CA GLY A 262 -7.15 33.47 4.68
C GLY A 262 -7.53 34.34 5.85
N GLY A 263 -6.58 35.09 6.43
CA GLY A 263 -6.81 35.93 7.60
C GLY A 263 -7.66 37.18 7.30
N ASN A 264 -7.23 38.00 6.36
CA ASN A 264 -7.99 39.20 5.93
C ASN A 264 -7.82 39.45 4.45
N LEU A 265 -8.83 39.08 3.67
CA LEU A 265 -8.84 39.23 2.21
C LEU A 265 -8.66 40.66 1.72
N MET A 266 -9.26 41.66 2.43
CA MET A 266 -9.20 43.07 2.04
C MET A 266 -7.80 43.65 2.31
N ALA A 267 -7.23 43.34 3.47
CA ALA A 267 -5.87 43.74 3.80
C ALA A 267 -4.84 43.09 2.87
N ALA A 268 -5.00 41.82 2.55
CA ALA A 268 -4.13 41.13 1.60
C ALA A 268 -4.14 41.78 0.21
N LYS A 269 -5.32 42.13 -0.29
CA LYS A 269 -5.46 42.89 -1.57
C LYS A 269 -4.79 44.26 -1.51
N ALA A 270 -4.98 44.98 -0.41
CA ALA A 270 -4.36 46.29 -0.23
C ALA A 270 -2.83 46.22 -0.23
N ASN A 271 -2.27 45.11 0.30
CA ASN A 271 -0.83 44.85 0.29
C ASN A 271 -0.31 44.22 -1.03
N GLY A 272 -1.13 44.23 -2.10
CA GLY A 272 -0.72 43.76 -3.43
C GLY A 272 -0.67 42.23 -3.60
N VAL A 273 -1.19 41.46 -2.65
CA VAL A 273 -1.25 40.00 -2.77
C VAL A 273 -2.25 39.59 -3.86
N PRO A 274 -1.87 38.75 -4.83
CA PRO A 274 -2.77 38.29 -5.91
C PRO A 274 -3.77 37.22 -5.41
N THR A 275 -4.68 37.61 -4.52
CA THR A 275 -5.60 36.70 -3.79
C THR A 275 -6.42 35.79 -4.69
N ASN A 276 -6.81 36.27 -5.89
CA ASN A 276 -7.56 35.45 -6.84
C ASN A 276 -6.72 34.33 -7.40
N LYS A 277 -5.45 34.59 -7.74
CA LYS A 277 -4.52 33.55 -8.22
C LYS A 277 -4.21 32.55 -7.11
N VAL A 278 -4.03 33.02 -5.87
CA VAL A 278 -3.79 32.16 -4.70
C VAL A 278 -4.97 31.21 -4.50
N LYS A 279 -6.21 31.70 -4.53
CA LYS A 279 -7.39 30.83 -4.40
C LYS A 279 -7.45 29.77 -5.52
N ILE A 280 -7.30 30.18 -6.77
CA ILE A 280 -7.35 29.23 -7.90
C ILE A 280 -6.25 28.19 -7.78
N SER A 281 -5.01 28.58 -7.44
CA SER A 281 -3.89 27.65 -7.30
C SER A 281 -4.12 26.62 -6.17
N LEU A 282 -4.78 26.99 -5.08
CA LEU A 282 -5.14 26.07 -4.01
C LEU A 282 -6.21 25.04 -4.45
N PHE A 283 -7.20 25.45 -5.26
CA PHE A 283 -8.16 24.51 -5.84
C PHE A 283 -7.48 23.50 -6.79
N VAL A 284 -6.56 23.98 -7.62
CA VAL A 284 -5.77 23.12 -8.52
C VAL A 284 -4.90 22.16 -7.71
N PHE A 285 -4.25 22.65 -6.66
CA PHE A 285 -3.43 21.82 -5.78
C PHE A 285 -4.26 20.75 -5.03
N SER A 286 -5.45 21.13 -4.54
CA SER A 286 -6.38 20.18 -3.93
C SER A 286 -6.81 19.08 -4.90
N ALA A 287 -7.11 19.42 -6.15
CA ALA A 287 -7.44 18.49 -7.20
C ALA A 287 -6.25 17.55 -7.52
N PHE A 288 -5.02 18.06 -7.51
CA PHE A 288 -3.80 17.27 -7.64
C PHE A 288 -3.66 16.24 -6.52
N CYS A 289 -3.82 16.65 -5.26
CA CYS A 289 -3.79 15.73 -4.11
C CYS A 289 -4.89 14.65 -4.20
N ALA A 290 -6.10 15.04 -4.63
CA ALA A 290 -7.19 14.10 -4.83
C ALA A 290 -6.87 13.05 -5.91
N THR A 291 -6.18 13.43 -6.97
CA THR A 291 -5.73 12.50 -8.03
C THR A 291 -4.71 11.50 -7.48
N ILE A 292 -3.72 11.97 -6.70
CA ILE A 292 -2.73 11.09 -6.07
C ILE A 292 -3.44 10.09 -5.15
N PHE A 293 -4.36 10.57 -4.31
CA PHE A 293 -5.13 9.71 -3.41
C PHE A 293 -5.93 8.65 -4.19
N ALA A 294 -6.61 9.04 -5.28
CA ALA A 294 -7.34 8.11 -6.12
C ALA A 294 -6.42 7.09 -6.79
N ALA A 295 -5.25 7.51 -7.26
CA ALA A 295 -4.25 6.60 -7.84
C ALA A 295 -3.77 5.58 -6.80
N CYS A 296 -3.41 6.01 -5.59
CA CYS A 296 -3.04 5.10 -4.52
C CYS A 296 -4.13 4.06 -4.26
N GLN A 297 -5.39 4.49 -4.13
CA GLN A 297 -6.50 3.58 -3.86
C GLN A 297 -6.74 2.57 -4.98
N VAL A 298 -6.68 3.01 -6.24
CA VAL A 298 -6.91 2.15 -7.39
C VAL A 298 -5.80 1.13 -7.55
N PHE A 299 -4.55 1.55 -7.44
CA PHE A 299 -3.40 0.66 -7.61
C PHE A 299 -3.12 -0.24 -6.40
N GLU A 300 -3.57 0.14 -5.20
CA GLU A 300 -3.46 -0.70 -4.01
C GLU A 300 -4.43 -1.88 -4.07
N VAL A 301 -5.68 -1.61 -4.43
CA VAL A 301 -6.78 -2.61 -4.38
C VAL A 301 -7.04 -3.26 -5.73
N ASN A 302 -6.41 -2.78 -6.81
CA ASN A 302 -6.62 -3.22 -8.21
C ASN A 302 -8.10 -3.19 -8.66
N THR A 303 -8.90 -2.29 -8.09
CA THR A 303 -10.30 -2.11 -8.44
C THR A 303 -10.65 -0.65 -8.57
N ALA A 304 -11.43 -0.31 -9.60
CA ALA A 304 -12.03 1.00 -9.76
C ALA A 304 -13.52 0.92 -9.42
N ASP A 305 -13.91 1.59 -8.34
CA ASP A 305 -15.30 1.66 -7.89
C ASP A 305 -15.75 3.12 -7.85
N ALA A 306 -16.86 3.42 -8.55
CA ALA A 306 -17.44 4.76 -8.58
C ALA A 306 -17.95 5.23 -7.20
N ALA A 307 -18.29 4.31 -6.30
CA ALA A 307 -18.79 4.61 -4.98
C ALA A 307 -17.67 4.82 -3.94
N ARG A 308 -16.42 4.48 -4.25
CA ARG A 308 -15.29 4.52 -3.30
C ARG A 308 -14.96 5.92 -2.79
N GLY A 309 -15.27 6.96 -3.56
CA GLY A 309 -15.13 8.37 -3.15
C GLY A 309 -16.23 8.90 -2.23
N ASN A 310 -17.29 8.12 -1.96
CA ASN A 310 -18.40 8.58 -1.15
C ASN A 310 -17.98 8.86 0.30
N LEU A 311 -18.42 10.00 0.83
CA LEU A 311 -18.15 10.50 2.19
C LEU A 311 -16.67 10.81 2.49
N LYS A 312 -15.76 10.68 1.52
CA LYS A 312 -14.34 11.02 1.71
C LYS A 312 -14.12 12.51 1.94
N GLU A 313 -15.01 13.35 1.45
CA GLU A 313 -15.03 14.77 1.77
C GLU A 313 -15.25 15.03 3.26
N LEU A 314 -16.12 14.27 3.92
CA LEU A 314 -16.36 14.39 5.35
C LEU A 314 -15.17 13.90 6.19
N GLU A 315 -14.55 12.80 5.76
CA GLU A 315 -13.32 12.29 6.39
C GLU A 315 -12.19 13.32 6.29
N ALA A 316 -12.02 13.97 5.13
CA ALA A 316 -11.00 14.99 4.92
C ALA A 316 -11.26 16.24 5.77
N ILE A 317 -12.52 16.69 5.88
CA ILE A 317 -12.91 17.80 6.76
C ILE A 317 -12.65 17.43 8.22
N ALA A 318 -13.06 16.23 8.65
CA ALA A 318 -12.84 15.77 10.01
C ALA A 318 -11.34 15.72 10.35
N ALA A 319 -10.51 15.19 9.45
CA ALA A 319 -9.06 15.13 9.63
C ALA A 319 -8.45 16.53 9.76
N ALA A 320 -8.88 17.50 8.93
CA ALA A 320 -8.41 18.86 9.00
C ALA A 320 -8.80 19.55 10.33
N VAL A 321 -10.02 19.34 10.80
CA VAL A 321 -10.51 19.92 12.06
C VAL A 321 -9.79 19.30 13.26
N ILE A 322 -9.60 17.97 13.29
CA ILE A 322 -8.82 17.29 14.32
C ILE A 322 -7.37 17.77 14.32
N GLY A 323 -6.82 18.06 13.13
CA GLY A 323 -5.48 18.66 12.97
C GLY A 323 -5.36 20.12 13.45
N GLY A 324 -6.43 20.72 13.96
CA GLY A 324 -6.45 22.06 14.55
C GLY A 324 -6.74 23.20 13.57
N VAL A 325 -7.19 22.90 12.35
CA VAL A 325 -7.58 23.93 11.38
C VAL A 325 -8.93 24.51 11.75
N VAL A 326 -9.00 25.83 11.98
CA VAL A 326 -10.26 26.52 12.29
C VAL A 326 -11.11 26.65 11.02
N MET A 327 -12.38 26.24 11.09
CA MET A 327 -13.28 26.24 9.91
C MET A 327 -13.57 27.65 9.35
N THR A 328 -13.33 28.67 10.12
CA THR A 328 -13.46 30.08 9.69
C THR A 328 -12.30 30.57 8.85
N GLY A 329 -11.25 29.76 8.73
CA GLY A 329 -10.04 30.06 7.97
C GLY A 329 -9.04 30.94 8.73
N GLY A 330 -7.76 30.69 8.51
CA GLY A 330 -6.76 31.70 8.80
C GLY A 330 -5.88 31.52 10.04
N PHE A 331 -5.86 30.36 10.69
CA PHE A 331 -4.85 30.06 11.71
C PHE A 331 -4.38 28.63 11.63
#